data_334734f9e3643848215b80011bd2f993
#
_entry.id   334734f9e3643848215b80011bd2f993
#
_cell.length_a   1.000
_cell.length_b   1.000
_cell.length_c   1.000
_cell.angle_alpha   90.00
_cell.angle_beta   90.00
_cell.angle_gamma   90.00
#
_symmetry.space_group_name_H-M   'P 1'
#
loop_
_entity.id
_entity.type
_entity.pdbx_description
1 polymer ?
#
loop_
_entity_poly.entity_id
_entity_poly.type
_entity_poly.pdbx_seq_one_letter_code
_entity_poly.pdbx_strand_id
1 'polypeptide(L)'
;MAGTLDRDTIVHALRTALEPLPYVEALVEGGAAAWHRIDAWSDIDLNVFIEPGKFEETFRAVEDELPRLSPIDHAFVAHGPANPGEGGMQQKFYRLKDAGPFLQVDLAVIPSTATEKFLELDLHGENVVYFDKTGVTNATPLNRAEFDRKMKERLVRLRGVTEMFHVFVEKEANRRNWIEAMDNYRAYVAGPLLELLRMKYGPLHHTFRSRYVHYELPPDVVARYQRLVFVKDGQDLLEKYPEALKWFHEISADLGVP
;
A
#
# COMPACT_ATOMS: atom_id res chain seq x y z
N MET A 1 25.27 -6.76 -0.75
CA MET A 1 26.09 -6.41 0.42
C MET A 1 25.22 -5.59 1.35
N ALA A 2 25.26 -5.81 2.66
CA ALA A 2 24.60 -4.92 3.62
C ALA A 2 25.23 -3.52 3.49
N GLY A 3 24.43 -2.47 3.43
CA GLY A 3 24.93 -1.10 3.47
C GLY A 3 25.59 -0.80 4.82
N THR A 4 26.37 0.25 4.86
CA THR A 4 27.00 0.73 6.10
C THR A 4 26.09 1.66 6.89
N LEU A 5 25.03 2.18 6.24
CA LEU A 5 24.03 3.06 6.82
C LEU A 5 22.81 2.27 7.28
N ASP A 6 22.43 2.43 8.52
CA ASP A 6 21.27 1.76 9.12
C ASP A 6 20.02 2.67 9.21
N ARG A 7 18.88 2.02 9.50
CA ARG A 7 17.57 2.64 9.65
C ARG A 7 17.56 3.74 10.72
N ASP A 8 18.06 3.42 11.92
CA ASP A 8 17.97 4.30 13.08
C ASP A 8 18.77 5.58 12.86
N THR A 9 19.92 5.49 12.19
CA THR A 9 20.73 6.64 11.80
C THR A 9 19.97 7.57 10.85
N ILE A 10 19.28 7.02 9.83
CA ILE A 10 18.50 7.81 8.88
C ILE A 10 17.33 8.51 9.59
N VAL A 11 16.55 7.76 10.35
CA VAL A 11 15.39 8.30 11.07
C VAL A 11 15.80 9.37 12.07
N HIS A 12 16.88 9.13 12.84
CA HIS A 12 17.40 10.11 13.79
C HIS A 12 17.84 11.42 13.12
N ALA A 13 18.55 11.34 12.00
CA ALA A 13 18.98 12.52 11.25
C ALA A 13 17.78 13.32 10.72
N LEU A 14 16.79 12.63 10.09
CA LEU A 14 15.60 13.30 9.59
C LEU A 14 14.75 13.91 10.72
N ARG A 15 14.61 13.23 11.85
CA ARG A 15 13.99 13.80 13.04
C ARG A 15 14.71 15.08 13.48
N THR A 16 16.03 15.03 13.61
CA THR A 16 16.86 16.17 14.07
C THR A 16 16.75 17.37 13.11
N ALA A 17 16.65 17.12 11.81
CA ALA A 17 16.49 18.16 10.80
C ALA A 17 15.08 18.78 10.79
N LEU A 18 14.04 17.98 11.03
CA LEU A 18 12.65 18.40 10.89
C LEU A 18 12.05 18.98 12.20
N GLU A 19 12.40 18.41 13.36
CA GLU A 19 11.83 18.81 14.65
C GLU A 19 12.01 20.28 14.99
N PRO A 20 13.14 20.97 14.69
CA PRO A 20 13.30 22.40 14.97
C PRO A 20 12.47 23.32 14.07
N LEU A 21 11.95 22.84 12.94
CA LEU A 21 11.22 23.66 11.98
C LEU A 21 9.83 24.01 12.54
N PRO A 22 9.49 25.30 12.66
CA PRO A 22 8.24 25.71 13.33
C PRO A 22 6.99 25.24 12.58
N TYR A 23 7.05 25.11 11.26
CA TYR A 23 5.95 24.68 10.41
C TYR A 23 5.80 23.16 10.29
N VAL A 24 6.74 22.38 10.82
CA VAL A 24 6.61 20.91 10.93
C VAL A 24 5.98 20.61 12.29
N GLU A 25 4.78 20.03 12.23
CA GLU A 25 3.97 19.79 13.42
C GLU A 25 4.26 18.42 14.05
N ALA A 26 4.45 17.38 13.22
CA ALA A 26 4.76 16.03 13.72
C ALA A 26 5.55 15.21 12.70
N LEU A 27 6.26 14.20 13.20
CA LEU A 27 6.89 13.14 12.43
C LEU A 27 6.49 11.80 13.02
N VAL A 28 5.92 10.94 12.18
CA VAL A 28 5.55 9.58 12.57
C VAL A 28 6.05 8.58 11.54
N GLU A 29 6.18 7.33 11.95
CA GLU A 29 6.48 6.21 11.07
C GLU A 29 5.33 5.24 11.04
N GLY A 30 4.88 4.92 9.83
CA GLY A 30 3.81 3.97 9.52
C GLY A 30 4.33 2.62 9.06
N GLY A 31 3.66 2.03 8.07
CA GLY A 31 4.08 0.83 7.38
C GLY A 31 4.36 -0.35 8.31
N ALA A 32 5.52 -1.01 8.12
CA ALA A 32 5.94 -2.15 8.93
C ALA A 32 6.13 -1.79 10.41
N ALA A 33 6.53 -0.55 10.71
CA ALA A 33 6.73 -0.06 12.08
C ALA A 33 5.40 -0.03 12.85
N ALA A 34 4.34 0.49 12.25
CA ALA A 34 3.02 0.59 12.87
C ALA A 34 2.39 -0.77 13.22
N TRP A 35 2.87 -1.85 12.61
CA TRP A 35 2.41 -3.23 12.85
C TRP A 35 3.41 -4.08 13.61
N HIS A 36 4.50 -3.50 14.12
CA HIS A 36 5.60 -4.22 14.78
C HIS A 36 6.19 -5.36 13.92
N ARG A 37 6.34 -5.10 12.60
CA ARG A 37 6.78 -6.07 11.58
C ARG A 37 8.07 -5.66 10.87
N ILE A 38 8.85 -4.74 11.47
CA ILE A 38 10.14 -4.34 10.90
C ILE A 38 11.06 -5.56 10.83
N ASP A 39 11.68 -5.76 9.66
CA ASP A 39 12.66 -6.80 9.39
C ASP A 39 13.81 -6.27 8.52
N ALA A 40 14.71 -7.16 8.11
CA ALA A 40 15.88 -6.81 7.30
C ALA A 40 15.56 -6.32 5.86
N TRP A 41 14.31 -6.43 5.44
CA TRP A 41 13.81 -6.01 4.12
C TRP A 41 12.84 -4.84 4.20
N SER A 42 12.57 -4.33 5.40
CA SER A 42 11.66 -3.21 5.59
C SER A 42 12.29 -1.89 5.14
N ASP A 43 11.51 -1.07 4.45
CA ASP A 43 11.77 0.33 4.15
C ASP A 43 11.40 1.24 5.35
N ILE A 44 11.55 2.55 5.19
CA ILE A 44 11.25 3.56 6.20
C ILE A 44 10.04 4.36 5.69
N ASP A 45 8.87 4.17 6.29
CA ASP A 45 7.62 4.84 5.91
C ASP A 45 7.37 6.05 6.82
N LEU A 46 7.84 7.24 6.45
CA LEU A 46 7.70 8.46 7.24
C LEU A 46 6.54 9.35 6.77
N ASN A 47 5.69 9.74 7.70
CA ASN A 47 4.67 10.77 7.50
C ASN A 47 5.05 12.03 8.28
N VAL A 48 5.21 13.15 7.56
CA VAL A 48 5.54 14.47 8.11
C VAL A 48 4.29 15.34 8.03
N PHE A 49 3.77 15.76 9.17
CA PHE A 49 2.64 16.69 9.24
C PHE A 49 3.14 18.12 9.28
N ILE A 50 2.59 18.97 8.40
CA ILE A 50 3.06 20.34 8.20
C ILE A 50 1.92 21.35 8.18
N GLU A 51 2.23 22.61 8.44
CA GLU A 51 1.35 23.71 8.07
C GLU A 51 1.07 23.69 6.56
N PRO A 52 -0.17 23.96 6.12
CA PRO A 52 -0.53 23.97 4.71
C PRO A 52 0.41 24.85 3.87
N GLY A 53 0.87 24.32 2.73
CA GLY A 53 1.71 25.04 1.78
C GLY A 53 3.23 24.93 2.02
N LYS A 54 3.67 24.24 3.09
CA LYS A 54 5.10 24.10 3.45
C LYS A 54 5.80 22.87 2.86
N PHE A 55 5.31 22.37 1.75
CA PHE A 55 5.86 21.17 1.10
C PHE A 55 7.29 21.32 0.61
N GLU A 56 7.56 22.41 -0.13
CA GLU A 56 8.88 22.62 -0.75
C GLU A 56 9.98 22.81 0.31
N GLU A 57 9.68 23.59 1.36
CA GLU A 57 10.61 23.81 2.45
C GLU A 57 10.89 22.51 3.21
N THR A 58 9.88 21.67 3.41
CA THR A 58 10.02 20.37 4.08
C THR A 58 10.86 19.41 3.26
N PHE A 59 10.56 19.25 1.96
CA PHE A 59 11.40 18.40 1.10
C PHE A 59 12.83 18.91 1.00
N ARG A 60 13.03 20.22 0.91
CA ARG A 60 14.38 20.80 0.90
C ARG A 60 15.15 20.46 2.17
N ALA A 61 14.55 20.58 3.36
CA ALA A 61 15.21 20.22 4.61
C ALA A 61 15.65 18.74 4.62
N VAL A 62 14.84 17.83 4.09
CA VAL A 62 15.19 16.42 3.94
C VAL A 62 16.29 16.20 2.89
N GLU A 63 16.19 16.86 1.74
CA GLU A 63 17.14 16.76 0.63
C GLU A 63 18.49 17.44 0.94
N ASP A 64 18.55 18.34 1.92
CA ASP A 64 19.77 18.91 2.46
C ASP A 64 20.42 17.99 3.51
N GLU A 65 19.62 17.19 4.25
CA GLU A 65 20.11 16.31 5.31
C GLU A 65 20.57 14.94 4.80
N LEU A 66 19.80 14.28 3.94
CA LEU A 66 20.12 12.94 3.46
C LEU A 66 21.52 12.83 2.84
N PRO A 67 22.00 13.79 2.00
CA PRO A 67 23.35 13.74 1.43
C PRO A 67 24.48 13.85 2.45
N ARG A 68 24.22 14.34 3.67
CA ARG A 68 25.21 14.37 4.75
C ARG A 68 25.48 12.97 5.32
N LEU A 69 24.49 12.07 5.21
CA LEU A 69 24.62 10.68 5.62
C LEU A 69 25.22 9.83 4.50
N SER A 70 24.68 9.97 3.30
CA SER A 70 25.10 9.24 2.10
C SER A 70 24.52 9.92 0.86
N PRO A 71 25.23 9.93 -0.29
CA PRO A 71 24.68 10.47 -1.52
C PRO A 71 23.33 9.85 -1.87
N ILE A 72 22.38 10.67 -2.31
CA ILE A 72 21.11 10.17 -2.88
C ILE A 72 21.43 9.51 -4.22
N ASP A 73 21.28 8.18 -4.29
CA ASP A 73 21.48 7.39 -5.50
C ASP A 73 20.29 7.55 -6.45
N HIS A 74 19.08 7.58 -5.91
CA HIS A 74 17.85 7.75 -6.68
C HIS A 74 16.77 8.45 -5.87
N ALA A 75 16.00 9.32 -6.53
CA ALA A 75 14.82 9.95 -5.98
C ALA A 75 13.64 9.83 -6.96
N PHE A 76 12.44 9.59 -6.44
CA PHE A 76 11.23 9.46 -7.23
C PHE A 76 10.07 10.22 -6.59
N VAL A 77 9.37 11.04 -7.36
CA VAL A 77 8.17 11.75 -6.94
C VAL A 77 6.95 10.91 -7.29
N ALA A 78 6.31 10.33 -6.29
CA ALA A 78 5.08 9.56 -6.48
C ALA A 78 3.85 10.48 -6.55
N HIS A 79 3.79 11.45 -5.63
CA HIS A 79 2.75 12.47 -5.57
C HIS A 79 3.39 13.86 -5.43
N GLY A 80 3.18 14.70 -6.44
CA GLY A 80 3.68 16.06 -6.47
C GLY A 80 2.54 17.09 -6.53
N PRO A 81 2.86 18.40 -6.66
CA PRO A 81 1.85 19.46 -6.70
C PRO A 81 0.80 19.30 -7.79
N ALA A 82 1.17 18.75 -8.94
CA ALA A 82 0.27 18.55 -10.08
C ALA A 82 -0.61 17.28 -9.95
N ASN A 83 -0.22 16.33 -9.11
CA ASN A 83 -0.94 15.08 -8.87
C ASN A 83 -0.77 14.68 -7.40
N PRO A 84 -1.41 15.41 -6.45
CA PRO A 84 -1.30 15.09 -5.04
C PRO A 84 -1.99 13.77 -4.71
N GLY A 85 -1.53 13.11 -3.65
CA GLY A 85 -2.18 11.95 -3.05
C GLY A 85 -3.42 12.31 -2.23
N GLU A 86 -3.99 11.33 -1.54
CA GLU A 86 -5.16 11.51 -0.67
C GLU A 86 -4.89 12.60 0.38
N GLY A 87 -5.90 13.39 0.69
CA GLY A 87 -5.77 14.50 1.63
C GLY A 87 -4.87 15.65 1.15
N GLY A 88 -4.43 15.65 -0.11
CA GLY A 88 -3.51 16.63 -0.67
C GLY A 88 -2.04 16.39 -0.31
N MET A 89 -1.68 15.19 0.15
CA MET A 89 -0.30 14.85 0.47
C MET A 89 0.60 14.88 -0.77
N GLN A 90 1.89 15.16 -0.55
CA GLN A 90 2.94 14.94 -1.52
C GLN A 90 3.90 13.86 -1.01
N GLN A 91 4.42 13.03 -1.91
CA GLN A 91 5.24 11.87 -1.54
C GLN A 91 6.45 11.74 -2.44
N LYS A 92 7.60 11.54 -1.82
CA LYS A 92 8.86 11.24 -2.50
C LYS A 92 9.53 10.02 -1.88
N PHE A 93 10.17 9.24 -2.73
CA PHE A 93 11.01 8.12 -2.33
C PHE A 93 12.47 8.47 -2.53
N TYR A 94 13.33 8.05 -1.60
CA TYR A 94 14.77 8.22 -1.71
C TYR A 94 15.49 6.90 -1.48
N ARG A 95 16.49 6.64 -2.30
CA ARG A 95 17.45 5.56 -2.11
C ARG A 95 18.83 6.17 -1.90
N LEU A 96 19.50 5.76 -0.83
CA LEU A 96 20.83 6.24 -0.46
C LEU A 96 21.88 5.22 -0.91
N LYS A 97 23.01 5.71 -1.41
CA LYS A 97 24.06 4.87 -2.00
C LYS A 97 24.64 3.85 -1.02
N ASP A 98 24.86 4.25 0.23
CA ASP A 98 25.48 3.41 1.25
C ASP A 98 24.47 2.67 2.13
N ALA A 99 23.15 2.83 1.88
CA ALA A 99 22.10 2.02 2.47
C ALA A 99 21.94 0.68 1.74
N GLY A 100 21.34 -0.31 2.40
CA GLY A 100 20.98 -1.57 1.75
C GLY A 100 19.92 -1.35 0.65
N PRO A 101 19.79 -2.24 -0.34
CA PRO A 101 18.91 -2.04 -1.50
C PRO A 101 17.42 -1.99 -1.13
N PHE A 102 17.05 -2.49 0.03
CA PHE A 102 15.67 -2.51 0.54
C PHE A 102 15.39 -1.31 1.46
N LEU A 103 16.43 -0.69 2.04
CA LEU A 103 16.29 0.42 2.96
C LEU A 103 16.08 1.73 2.18
N GLN A 104 14.86 1.96 1.74
CA GLN A 104 14.42 3.17 1.07
C GLN A 104 13.71 4.07 2.09
N VAL A 105 13.73 5.37 1.85
CA VAL A 105 12.92 6.34 2.60
C VAL A 105 11.70 6.67 1.77
N ASP A 106 10.53 6.22 2.19
CA ASP A 106 9.23 6.67 1.71
C ASP A 106 8.80 7.84 2.60
N LEU A 107 8.77 9.03 2.02
CA LEU A 107 8.45 10.26 2.73
C LEU A 107 7.15 10.86 2.21
N ALA A 108 6.08 10.75 2.98
CA ALA A 108 4.83 11.45 2.75
C ALA A 108 4.79 12.74 3.58
N VAL A 109 4.55 13.86 2.92
CA VAL A 109 4.34 15.18 3.55
C VAL A 109 2.87 15.51 3.47
N ILE A 110 2.22 15.69 4.63
CA ILE A 110 0.78 15.77 4.78
C ILE A 110 0.41 17.10 5.44
N PRO A 111 -0.47 17.92 4.83
CA PRO A 111 -0.98 19.11 5.52
C PRO A 111 -1.70 18.72 6.81
N SER A 112 -1.44 19.41 7.92
CA SER A 112 -2.12 19.12 9.20
C SER A 112 -3.64 19.30 9.15
N THR A 113 -4.13 20.07 8.15
CA THR A 113 -5.55 20.25 7.85
C THR A 113 -6.15 19.19 6.94
N ALA A 114 -5.36 18.19 6.47
CA ALA A 114 -5.86 17.12 5.63
C ALA A 114 -6.98 16.33 6.33
N THR A 115 -7.98 15.91 5.56
CA THR A 115 -9.07 15.06 6.04
C THR A 115 -8.62 13.60 6.20
N GLU A 116 -7.71 13.15 5.32
CA GLU A 116 -7.10 11.83 5.38
C GLU A 116 -5.68 11.96 5.90
N LYS A 117 -5.41 11.36 7.05
CA LYS A 117 -4.11 11.46 7.76
C LYS A 117 -3.45 10.11 8.03
N PHE A 118 -4.09 9.01 7.67
CA PHE A 118 -3.61 7.65 7.91
C PHE A 118 -3.37 7.34 9.40
N LEU A 119 -4.29 7.83 10.26
CA LEU A 119 -4.22 7.73 11.72
C LEU A 119 -5.29 6.82 12.34
N GLU A 120 -6.12 6.17 11.52
CA GLU A 120 -7.08 5.18 11.98
C GLU A 120 -6.33 3.90 12.39
N LEU A 121 -6.29 3.60 13.69
CA LEU A 121 -5.56 2.44 14.23
C LEU A 121 -5.99 1.11 13.57
N ASP A 122 -7.29 0.97 13.30
CA ASP A 122 -7.83 -0.23 12.67
C ASP A 122 -7.32 -0.47 11.23
N LEU A 123 -6.98 0.61 10.50
CA LEU A 123 -6.56 0.57 9.11
C LEU A 123 -5.04 0.69 8.92
N HIS A 124 -4.38 1.46 9.80
CA HIS A 124 -2.98 1.86 9.58
C HIS A 124 -2.04 1.37 10.69
N GLY A 125 -2.58 0.73 11.75
CA GLY A 125 -1.79 0.29 12.88
C GLY A 125 -1.43 1.43 13.83
N GLU A 126 -0.59 1.14 14.81
CA GLU A 126 -0.11 2.11 15.80
C GLU A 126 1.17 2.77 15.29
N ASN A 127 1.04 3.95 14.67
CA ASN A 127 2.18 4.69 14.16
C ASN A 127 3.20 5.00 15.26
N VAL A 128 4.48 4.86 14.96
CA VAL A 128 5.57 5.27 15.86
C VAL A 128 5.70 6.79 15.80
N VAL A 129 5.37 7.48 16.88
CA VAL A 129 5.45 8.94 16.96
C VAL A 129 6.84 9.36 17.43
N TYR A 130 7.60 10.02 16.57
CA TYR A 130 8.92 10.57 16.93
C TYR A 130 8.84 11.92 17.63
N PHE A 131 7.94 12.78 17.18
CA PHE A 131 7.49 13.99 17.88
C PHE A 131 6.13 14.44 17.36
N ASP A 132 5.38 15.12 18.21
CA ASP A 132 4.11 15.79 17.89
C ASP A 132 3.97 17.05 18.73
N LYS A 133 3.97 18.22 18.10
CA LYS A 133 3.92 19.53 18.75
C LYS A 133 2.50 20.04 18.98
N THR A 134 1.53 19.52 18.21
CA THR A 134 0.18 20.08 18.13
C THR A 134 -0.92 19.08 18.50
N GLY A 135 -0.58 17.80 18.67
CA GLY A 135 -1.55 16.72 18.85
C GLY A 135 -2.20 16.26 17.53
N VAL A 136 -1.56 16.59 16.39
CA VAL A 136 -2.08 16.24 15.06
C VAL A 136 -2.11 14.73 14.83
N THR A 137 -1.30 13.96 15.55
CA THR A 137 -1.20 12.50 15.44
C THR A 137 -2.20 11.74 16.32
N ASN A 138 -3.10 12.44 17.00
CA ASN A 138 -4.15 11.78 17.76
C ASN A 138 -4.95 10.84 16.85
N ALA A 139 -5.06 9.58 17.27
CA ALA A 139 -5.74 8.54 16.52
C ALA A 139 -7.18 8.94 16.17
N THR A 140 -7.55 8.72 14.93
CA THR A 140 -8.91 8.96 14.44
C THR A 140 -9.71 7.65 14.51
N PRO A 141 -10.90 7.62 15.08
CA PRO A 141 -11.72 6.41 15.07
C PRO A 141 -12.23 6.13 13.65
N LEU A 142 -12.22 4.84 13.26
CA LEU A 142 -12.77 4.42 11.98
C LEU A 142 -14.27 4.72 11.90
N ASN A 143 -14.69 5.44 10.86
CA ASN A 143 -16.11 5.56 10.54
C ASN A 143 -16.63 4.24 9.95
N ARG A 144 -17.05 3.33 10.85
CA ARG A 144 -17.46 1.97 10.50
C ARG A 144 -18.61 1.93 9.49
N ALA A 145 -19.60 2.81 9.64
CA ALA A 145 -20.77 2.85 8.75
C ALA A 145 -20.36 3.22 7.30
N GLU A 146 -19.50 4.22 7.17
CA GLU A 146 -18.97 4.63 5.87
C GLU A 146 -18.04 3.59 5.26
N PHE A 147 -17.19 2.96 6.07
CA PHE A 147 -16.33 1.85 5.65
C PHE A 147 -17.16 0.68 5.09
N ASP A 148 -18.17 0.23 5.84
CA ASP A 148 -19.03 -0.89 5.43
C ASP A 148 -19.84 -0.54 4.17
N ARG A 149 -20.28 0.71 4.02
CA ARG A 149 -20.97 1.18 2.81
C ARG A 149 -20.02 1.10 1.59
N LYS A 150 -18.82 1.67 1.69
CA LYS A 150 -17.81 1.64 0.62
C LYS A 150 -17.42 0.20 0.24
N MET A 151 -17.23 -0.68 1.23
CA MET A 151 -16.91 -2.07 0.99
C MET A 151 -18.03 -2.79 0.23
N LYS A 152 -19.30 -2.57 0.57
CA LYS A 152 -20.46 -3.13 -0.16
C LYS A 152 -20.51 -2.63 -1.61
N GLU A 153 -20.34 -1.34 -1.83
CA GLU A 153 -20.29 -0.76 -3.19
C GLU A 153 -19.15 -1.35 -4.01
N ARG A 154 -17.98 -1.52 -3.38
CA ARG A 154 -16.83 -2.14 -4.02
C ARG A 154 -17.09 -3.60 -4.39
N LEU A 155 -17.75 -4.36 -3.52
CA LEU A 155 -18.14 -5.75 -3.76
C LEU A 155 -19.06 -5.87 -5.00
N VAL A 156 -20.12 -5.05 -5.06
CA VAL A 156 -21.03 -5.00 -6.23
C VAL A 156 -20.27 -4.66 -7.52
N ARG A 157 -19.36 -3.69 -7.47
CA ARG A 157 -18.53 -3.33 -8.62
C ARG A 157 -17.61 -4.45 -9.07
N LEU A 158 -16.91 -5.12 -8.14
CA LEU A 158 -16.02 -6.25 -8.46
C LEU A 158 -16.77 -7.35 -9.17
N ARG A 159 -17.94 -7.70 -8.65
CA ARG A 159 -18.81 -8.70 -9.28
C ARG A 159 -19.19 -8.30 -10.69
N GLY A 160 -19.74 -7.08 -10.87
CA GLY A 160 -20.14 -6.61 -12.20
C GLY A 160 -19.00 -6.60 -13.21
N VAL A 161 -17.79 -6.22 -12.79
CA VAL A 161 -16.60 -6.23 -13.65
C VAL A 161 -16.20 -7.67 -14.00
N THR A 162 -16.16 -8.58 -13.03
CA THR A 162 -15.80 -9.97 -13.29
C THR A 162 -16.82 -10.64 -14.20
N GLU A 163 -18.12 -10.54 -13.91
CA GLU A 163 -19.19 -11.14 -14.75
C GLU A 163 -19.15 -10.64 -16.19
N MET A 164 -18.83 -9.37 -16.40
CA MET A 164 -18.79 -8.81 -17.76
C MET A 164 -17.54 -9.21 -18.54
N PHE A 165 -16.38 -9.26 -17.89
CA PHE A 165 -15.10 -9.26 -18.58
C PHE A 165 -14.28 -10.55 -18.43
N HIS A 166 -14.62 -11.48 -17.53
CA HIS A 166 -13.88 -12.74 -17.37
C HIS A 166 -13.76 -13.53 -18.69
N VAL A 167 -14.79 -13.44 -19.55
CA VAL A 167 -14.83 -14.13 -20.85
C VAL A 167 -13.70 -13.71 -21.82
N PHE A 168 -13.04 -12.57 -21.56
CA PHE A 168 -11.90 -12.14 -22.37
C PHE A 168 -10.68 -13.03 -22.18
N VAL A 169 -10.59 -13.78 -21.10
CA VAL A 169 -9.56 -14.80 -20.90
C VAL A 169 -9.69 -15.88 -21.99
N GLU A 170 -10.85 -16.49 -22.13
CA GLU A 170 -11.10 -17.53 -23.16
C GLU A 170 -11.03 -16.97 -24.58
N LYS A 171 -11.57 -15.76 -24.77
CA LYS A 171 -11.52 -15.07 -26.08
C LYS A 171 -10.08 -14.95 -26.58
N GLU A 172 -9.18 -14.48 -25.75
CA GLU A 172 -7.79 -14.30 -26.16
C GLU A 172 -7.01 -15.62 -26.18
N ALA A 173 -7.33 -16.56 -25.31
CA ALA A 173 -6.78 -17.93 -25.35
C ALA A 173 -7.14 -18.64 -26.66
N ASN A 174 -8.38 -18.52 -27.15
CA ASN A 174 -8.84 -19.07 -28.44
C ASN A 174 -8.10 -18.45 -29.64
N ARG A 175 -7.62 -17.21 -29.51
CA ARG A 175 -6.77 -16.53 -30.48
C ARG A 175 -5.29 -16.88 -30.33
N ARG A 176 -4.92 -17.62 -29.29
CA ARG A 176 -3.54 -17.90 -28.86
C ARG A 176 -2.75 -16.64 -28.45
N ASN A 177 -3.43 -15.58 -28.06
CA ASN A 177 -2.89 -14.36 -27.50
C ASN A 177 -2.64 -14.54 -25.98
N TRP A 178 -1.69 -15.41 -25.63
CA TRP A 178 -1.48 -15.85 -24.25
C TRP A 178 -1.11 -14.74 -23.28
N ILE A 179 -0.39 -13.73 -23.76
CA ILE A 179 -0.01 -12.56 -22.93
C ILE A 179 -1.29 -11.80 -22.52
N GLU A 180 -2.14 -11.46 -23.48
CA GLU A 180 -3.38 -10.73 -23.24
C GLU A 180 -4.38 -11.59 -22.43
N ALA A 181 -4.46 -12.90 -22.70
CA ALA A 181 -5.28 -13.82 -21.91
C ALA A 181 -4.83 -13.81 -20.43
N MET A 182 -3.52 -13.81 -20.17
CA MET A 182 -2.98 -13.75 -18.81
C MET A 182 -3.24 -12.41 -18.12
N ASP A 183 -3.13 -11.29 -18.83
CA ASP A 183 -3.45 -9.98 -18.29
C ASP A 183 -4.93 -9.85 -17.95
N ASN A 184 -5.83 -10.36 -18.83
CA ASN A 184 -7.26 -10.43 -18.57
C ASN A 184 -7.58 -11.33 -17.35
N TYR A 185 -6.89 -12.47 -17.21
CA TYR A 185 -7.02 -13.34 -16.04
C TYR A 185 -6.67 -12.61 -14.74
N ARG A 186 -5.54 -11.91 -14.73
CA ARG A 186 -5.12 -11.12 -13.56
C ARG A 186 -6.11 -9.98 -13.25
N ALA A 187 -6.54 -9.25 -14.28
CA ALA A 187 -7.38 -8.07 -14.13
C ALA A 187 -8.82 -8.39 -13.72
N TYR A 188 -9.40 -9.44 -14.29
CA TYR A 188 -10.85 -9.70 -14.20
C TYR A 188 -11.23 -10.93 -13.39
N VAL A 189 -10.26 -11.76 -13.00
CA VAL A 189 -10.53 -12.97 -12.21
C VAL A 189 -9.66 -13.04 -10.96
N ALA A 190 -8.34 -13.17 -11.11
CA ALA A 190 -7.45 -13.40 -9.97
C ALA A 190 -7.36 -12.21 -9.02
N GLY A 191 -7.22 -11.00 -9.54
CA GLY A 191 -7.20 -9.78 -8.73
C GLY A 191 -8.50 -9.54 -7.96
N PRO A 192 -9.68 -9.56 -8.63
CA PRO A 192 -10.97 -9.51 -7.97
C PRO A 192 -11.16 -10.62 -6.91
N LEU A 193 -10.77 -11.86 -7.20
CA LEU A 193 -10.83 -12.95 -6.22
C LEU A 193 -10.02 -12.63 -4.96
N LEU A 194 -8.79 -12.09 -5.10
CA LEU A 194 -7.98 -11.72 -3.95
C LEU A 194 -8.66 -10.66 -3.09
N GLU A 195 -9.28 -9.67 -3.71
CA GLU A 195 -10.00 -8.62 -2.99
C GLU A 195 -11.22 -9.20 -2.24
N LEU A 196 -11.97 -10.13 -2.84
CA LEU A 196 -13.06 -10.83 -2.15
C LEU A 196 -12.55 -11.67 -0.96
N LEU A 197 -11.43 -12.39 -1.14
CA LEU A 197 -10.80 -13.15 -0.05
C LEU A 197 -10.41 -12.22 1.10
N ARG A 198 -9.89 -11.04 0.81
CA ARG A 198 -9.61 -10.03 1.82
C ARG A 198 -10.88 -9.50 2.48
N MET A 199 -11.93 -9.20 1.72
CA MET A 199 -13.22 -8.78 2.29
C MET A 199 -13.77 -9.82 3.28
N LYS A 200 -13.54 -11.11 3.02
CA LYS A 200 -14.01 -12.19 3.89
C LYS A 200 -13.14 -12.40 5.12
N TYR A 201 -11.82 -12.42 4.96
CA TYR A 201 -10.88 -12.85 5.99
C TYR A 201 -10.11 -11.71 6.68
N GLY A 202 -9.97 -10.55 6.03
CA GLY A 202 -9.30 -9.37 6.55
C GLY A 202 -9.92 -8.09 5.99
N PRO A 203 -11.21 -7.80 6.30
CA PRO A 203 -12.01 -6.76 5.64
C PRO A 203 -11.42 -5.36 5.75
N LEU A 204 -10.73 -5.05 6.84
CA LEU A 204 -10.12 -3.73 7.04
C LEU A 204 -9.08 -3.39 5.96
N HIS A 205 -8.38 -4.39 5.44
CA HIS A 205 -7.36 -4.22 4.42
C HIS A 205 -7.77 -4.78 3.03
N HIS A 206 -9.07 -4.80 2.72
CA HIS A 206 -9.55 -5.38 1.47
C HIS A 206 -8.93 -4.73 0.21
N THR A 207 -8.52 -3.45 0.28
CA THR A 207 -7.90 -2.70 -0.83
C THR A 207 -6.37 -2.89 -0.94
N PHE A 208 -5.72 -3.58 0.00
CA PHE A 208 -4.26 -3.71 0.07
C PHE A 208 -3.66 -4.63 -1.00
N ARG A 209 -4.48 -5.19 -1.90
CA ARG A 209 -4.03 -6.12 -2.95
C ARG A 209 -3.25 -7.29 -2.33
N SER A 210 -1.99 -7.52 -2.76
CA SER A 210 -1.15 -8.62 -2.28
C SER A 210 -0.31 -8.30 -1.04
N ARG A 211 -0.31 -7.03 -0.56
CA ARG A 211 0.45 -6.67 0.66
C ARG A 211 -0.11 -7.42 1.86
N TYR A 212 0.75 -7.96 2.70
CA TYR A 212 0.43 -8.64 3.96
C TYR A 212 -0.50 -9.88 3.84
N VAL A 213 -0.72 -10.42 2.63
CA VAL A 213 -1.58 -11.60 2.41
C VAL A 213 -1.18 -12.77 3.30
N HIS A 214 0.14 -13.02 3.44
CA HIS A 214 0.69 -14.11 4.25
C HIS A 214 0.53 -13.91 5.77
N TYR A 215 0.25 -12.69 6.22
CA TYR A 215 0.01 -12.37 7.63
C TYR A 215 -1.47 -12.34 7.99
N GLU A 216 -2.33 -12.00 7.03
CA GLU A 216 -3.71 -11.62 7.31
C GLU A 216 -4.76 -12.65 6.85
N LEU A 217 -4.42 -13.47 5.84
CA LEU A 217 -5.31 -14.51 5.36
C LEU A 217 -4.94 -15.89 5.92
N PRO A 218 -5.92 -16.82 6.08
CA PRO A 218 -5.63 -18.19 6.49
C PRO A 218 -4.61 -18.88 5.56
N PRO A 219 -3.65 -19.65 6.09
CA PRO A 219 -2.58 -20.25 5.29
C PRO A 219 -3.07 -21.16 4.15
N ASP A 220 -4.15 -21.89 4.34
CA ASP A 220 -4.78 -22.74 3.32
C ASP A 220 -5.40 -21.91 2.19
N VAL A 221 -6.03 -20.77 2.52
CA VAL A 221 -6.55 -19.80 1.55
C VAL A 221 -5.40 -19.21 0.73
N VAL A 222 -4.32 -18.81 1.38
CA VAL A 222 -3.12 -18.29 0.70
C VAL A 222 -2.53 -19.34 -0.22
N ALA A 223 -2.34 -20.57 0.24
CA ALA A 223 -1.80 -21.68 -0.56
C ALA A 223 -2.67 -21.98 -1.79
N ARG A 224 -4.00 -22.02 -1.62
CA ARG A 224 -4.94 -22.22 -2.74
C ARG A 224 -4.84 -21.05 -3.74
N TYR A 225 -4.85 -19.80 -3.27
CA TYR A 225 -4.75 -18.63 -4.14
C TYR A 225 -3.41 -18.60 -4.88
N GLN A 226 -2.30 -18.86 -4.18
CA GLN A 226 -0.97 -18.91 -4.77
C GLN A 226 -0.87 -19.93 -5.91
N ARG A 227 -1.46 -21.12 -5.75
CA ARG A 227 -1.50 -22.12 -6.81
C ARG A 227 -2.21 -21.62 -8.08
N LEU A 228 -3.26 -20.81 -7.92
CA LEU A 228 -4.04 -20.28 -9.05
C LEU A 228 -3.31 -19.13 -9.76
N VAL A 229 -2.55 -18.31 -9.07
CA VAL A 229 -1.89 -17.13 -9.67
C VAL A 229 -0.51 -17.43 -10.28
N PHE A 230 0.17 -18.49 -9.87
CA PHE A 230 1.40 -18.95 -10.51
C PHE A 230 1.08 -19.82 -11.74
N VAL A 231 0.90 -19.16 -12.87
CA VAL A 231 0.57 -19.77 -14.16
C VAL A 231 1.86 -20.02 -14.95
N LYS A 232 2.05 -21.26 -15.44
CA LYS A 232 3.24 -21.69 -16.19
C LYS A 232 3.17 -21.34 -17.67
N ASP A 233 2.01 -21.60 -18.27
CA ASP A 233 1.78 -21.50 -19.71
C ASP A 233 0.27 -21.37 -20.00
N GLY A 234 -0.08 -21.30 -21.28
CA GLY A 234 -1.49 -21.14 -21.70
C GLY A 234 -2.40 -22.32 -21.35
N GLN A 235 -1.87 -23.56 -21.30
CA GLN A 235 -2.64 -24.71 -20.90
C GLN A 235 -2.96 -24.65 -19.41
N ASP A 236 -1.98 -24.35 -18.59
CA ASP A 236 -2.13 -24.17 -17.14
C ASP A 236 -3.09 -23.01 -16.82
N LEU A 237 -3.07 -21.93 -17.63
CA LEU A 237 -4.05 -20.85 -17.53
C LEU A 237 -5.48 -21.34 -17.72
N LEU A 238 -5.73 -22.13 -18.77
CA LEU A 238 -7.07 -22.68 -19.08
C LEU A 238 -7.58 -23.67 -18.03
N GLU A 239 -6.69 -24.35 -17.31
CA GLU A 239 -7.03 -25.21 -16.19
C GLU A 239 -7.39 -24.42 -14.91
N LYS A 240 -6.64 -23.36 -14.63
CA LYS A 240 -6.77 -22.54 -13.42
C LYS A 240 -7.90 -21.52 -13.49
N TYR A 241 -8.14 -20.96 -14.65
CA TYR A 241 -9.16 -19.94 -14.85
C TYR A 241 -10.57 -20.35 -14.38
N PRO A 242 -11.14 -21.50 -14.79
CA PRO A 242 -12.47 -21.90 -14.32
C PRO A 242 -12.49 -22.19 -12.82
N GLU A 243 -11.41 -22.72 -12.24
CA GLU A 243 -11.33 -22.93 -10.79
C GLU A 243 -11.33 -21.61 -10.03
N ALA A 244 -10.55 -20.63 -10.49
CA ALA A 244 -10.51 -19.31 -9.86
C ALA A 244 -11.84 -18.59 -9.97
N LEU A 245 -12.50 -18.65 -11.13
CA LEU A 245 -13.80 -18.06 -11.35
C LEU A 245 -14.89 -18.71 -10.47
N LYS A 246 -14.89 -20.05 -10.37
CA LYS A 246 -15.78 -20.77 -9.45
C LYS A 246 -15.58 -20.31 -8.01
N TRP A 247 -14.33 -20.19 -7.55
CA TRP A 247 -14.04 -19.74 -6.20
C TRP A 247 -14.44 -18.28 -5.97
N PHE A 248 -14.29 -17.43 -6.99
CA PHE A 248 -14.80 -16.05 -6.94
C PHE A 248 -16.32 -16.03 -6.69
N HIS A 249 -17.10 -16.86 -7.38
CA HIS A 249 -18.56 -16.94 -7.19
C HIS A 249 -18.93 -17.47 -5.80
N GLU A 250 -18.22 -18.50 -5.31
CA GLU A 250 -18.42 -19.04 -3.95
C GLU A 250 -18.22 -17.95 -2.89
N ILE A 251 -17.11 -17.20 -2.93
CA ILE A 251 -16.83 -16.13 -1.96
C ILE A 251 -17.79 -14.95 -2.12
N SER A 252 -18.16 -14.61 -3.37
CA SER A 252 -19.13 -13.54 -3.64
C SER A 252 -20.49 -13.86 -3.02
N ALA A 253 -20.95 -15.11 -3.12
CA ALA A 253 -22.20 -15.57 -2.51
C ALA A 253 -22.13 -15.53 -0.97
N ASP A 254 -21.01 -15.98 -0.39
CA ASP A 254 -20.78 -15.94 1.08
C ASP A 254 -20.81 -14.52 1.64
N LEU A 255 -20.39 -13.53 0.84
CA LEU A 255 -20.41 -12.11 1.21
C LEU A 255 -21.79 -11.45 1.00
N GLY A 256 -22.80 -12.22 0.57
CA GLY A 256 -24.20 -11.78 0.51
C GLY A 256 -24.57 -10.98 -0.74
N VAL A 257 -23.82 -11.13 -1.82
CA VAL A 257 -24.22 -10.64 -3.15
C VAL A 257 -24.65 -11.84 -3.99
N PRO A 258 -25.94 -11.97 -4.33
CA PRO A 258 -26.46 -13.09 -5.13
C PRO A 258 -25.96 -13.07 -6.58
#